data_89a4fdd0bf8c705d79c02a059cf76a0d
#
_entry.id   89a4fdd0bf8c705d79c02a059cf76a0d
#
_cell.length_a   1.000
_cell.length_b   1.000
_cell.length_c   1.000
_cell.angle_alpha   90.00
_cell.angle_beta   90.00
_cell.angle_gamma   90.00
#
_symmetry.space_group_name_H-M   'P 1'
#
loop_
_entity.id
_entity.type
_entity.pdbx_description
1 polymer ?
#
loop_
_entity_poly.entity_id
_entity_poly.type
_entity_poly.pdbx_seq_one_letter_code
_entity_poly.pdbx_strand_id
1 'polypeptide(L)'
;MFADSIRAAVENPGPSLRSGCGAVSLTDRKYPARAASWVILIRMDAVTLTRQLVDIESISGNEAPVGNYLYGELCRLGYQTIKMPVEGNRFNVYATSAEHPHPAVVFSTHMDTVPPFIPSSEDAGRIYGRGSCDAKGIIAAQVATAERLRQQGIYVGLLFLVGEERDSLGAQIANEYLADGHPSGCRFLVNGEPTENHIALASKGTLRVEVTATGRMAHSAYPELGESAIDKLIPALTRLRAMPLPSDPEIGPCTLNIGLIEGGRAPNVIPDYAHADLLYRLVGSSEDLRQQIRTTAGDRVEVTFPLELPFLRLRIVDGLPTMIAKFTTDIPKLTNWGEPLLLGPGSIHVAHTDGEYIEKQQLAESIDLYCQIAKHLLEQPK
;
A
#
# COMPACT_ATOMS: atom_id res chain seq x y z
N MET A 1 -6.16 -22.76 23.41
CA MET A 1 -4.78 -23.21 23.62
C MET A 1 -3.82 -22.52 22.65
N PHE A 2 -3.96 -21.17 22.49
CA PHE A 2 -3.10 -20.34 21.61
C PHE A 2 -2.77 -18.97 22.25
N ALA A 3 -3.16 -18.74 23.50
CA ALA A 3 -2.97 -17.46 24.20
C ALA A 3 -1.75 -17.43 25.15
N ASP A 4 -1.09 -18.56 25.39
CA ASP A 4 -0.03 -18.65 26.42
C ASP A 4 1.41 -18.63 25.88
N SER A 5 1.61 -18.57 24.57
CA SER A 5 2.95 -18.57 23.96
C SER A 5 3.55 -17.17 23.73
N ILE A 6 2.81 -16.10 23.97
CA ILE A 6 3.27 -14.71 23.71
C ILE A 6 3.81 -14.04 24.99
N ARG A 7 3.54 -14.58 26.18
CA ARG A 7 3.99 -13.98 27.45
C ARG A 7 5.43 -14.28 27.88
N ALA A 8 6.11 -15.21 27.21
CA ALA A 8 7.46 -15.63 27.61
C ALA A 8 8.62 -14.86 26.95
N ALA A 9 8.35 -13.96 26.00
CA ALA A 9 9.38 -13.20 25.27
C ALA A 9 9.63 -11.77 25.82
N VAL A 10 8.90 -11.33 26.85
CA VAL A 10 8.93 -9.93 27.34
C VAL A 10 9.81 -9.74 28.59
N GLU A 11 10.36 -10.79 29.18
CA GLU A 11 11.08 -10.67 30.45
C GLU A 11 12.61 -10.75 30.38
N ASN A 12 13.23 -10.42 29.24
CA ASN A 12 14.70 -10.29 29.24
C ASN A 12 15.15 -9.14 28.35
N PRO A 13 15.32 -7.89 28.86
CA PRO A 13 15.91 -6.81 28.08
C PRO A 13 17.42 -7.07 28.00
N GLY A 14 17.83 -7.78 26.93
CA GLY A 14 19.21 -7.80 26.46
C GLY A 14 19.67 -6.40 26.06
N PRO A 15 20.98 -6.10 26.01
CA PRO A 15 21.49 -4.74 25.85
C PRO A 15 21.02 -4.10 24.58
N SER A 16 20.52 -2.87 24.69
CA SER A 16 20.05 -2.02 23.59
C SER A 16 21.07 -1.96 22.46
N LEU A 17 20.78 -2.56 21.33
CA LEU A 17 21.50 -2.36 20.08
C LEU A 17 21.17 -0.96 19.54
N ARG A 18 21.87 0.05 20.06
CA ARG A 18 22.02 1.33 19.38
C ARG A 18 22.98 1.12 18.19
N SER A 19 22.50 0.61 17.08
CA SER A 19 23.22 0.65 15.82
C SER A 19 22.88 1.95 15.09
N GLY A 20 23.36 3.08 15.64
CA GLY A 20 23.51 4.29 14.85
C GLY A 20 24.53 4.03 13.76
N CYS A 21 24.39 4.66 12.58
CA CYS A 21 25.46 4.74 11.59
C CYS A 21 26.74 5.17 12.29
N GLY A 22 27.70 4.25 12.44
CA GLY A 22 28.94 4.51 13.16
C GLY A 22 29.72 5.64 12.48
N ALA A 23 29.83 6.79 13.14
CA ALA A 23 30.76 7.82 12.76
C ALA A 23 32.18 7.28 12.90
N VAL A 24 32.87 7.07 11.78
CA VAL A 24 34.31 6.79 11.78
C VAL A 24 35.01 8.08 12.21
N SER A 25 35.59 8.05 13.41
CA SER A 25 36.41 9.13 13.94
C SER A 25 37.69 9.25 13.11
N LEU A 26 37.83 10.31 12.36
CA LEU A 26 39.07 10.76 11.73
C LEU A 26 39.74 11.80 12.65
N THR A 27 40.47 11.31 13.66
CA THR A 27 41.47 12.15 14.35
C THR A 27 42.87 11.76 13.87
N ASP A 28 43.65 12.82 13.51
CA ASP A 28 45.07 12.87 13.16
C ASP A 28 45.47 12.64 11.69
N ARG A 29 45.19 13.67 10.87
CA ARG A 29 46.17 14.16 9.88
C ARG A 29 46.03 15.66 9.69
N LYS A 30 47.04 16.44 10.11
CA LYS A 30 47.18 17.86 9.81
C LYS A 30 47.36 18.04 8.29
N TYR A 31 46.38 18.64 7.64
CA TYR A 31 46.53 19.23 6.29
C TYR A 31 46.09 20.70 6.35
N PRO A 32 46.77 21.61 5.60
CA PRO A 32 46.55 23.04 5.68
C PRO A 32 45.17 23.43 5.11
N ALA A 33 44.54 24.38 5.79
CA ALA A 33 43.27 24.97 5.38
C ALA A 33 43.47 25.74 4.06
N ARG A 34 43.00 25.19 2.96
CA ARG A 34 42.47 25.79 1.73
C ARG A 34 42.23 24.68 0.69
N ALA A 35 41.12 24.01 0.83
CA ALA A 35 40.47 23.32 -0.28
C ALA A 35 39.01 23.77 -0.27
N ALA A 36 38.63 24.53 -1.30
CA ALA A 36 37.24 24.76 -1.59
C ALA A 36 36.56 23.37 -1.66
N SER A 37 35.65 23.11 -0.73
CA SER A 37 34.87 21.90 -0.73
C SER A 37 34.02 21.90 -2.00
N TRP A 38 34.49 21.20 -3.01
CA TRP A 38 33.63 20.71 -4.08
C TRP A 38 32.71 19.68 -3.43
N VAL A 39 31.61 20.16 -2.83
CA VAL A 39 30.46 19.32 -2.57
C VAL A 39 29.99 18.89 -3.96
N ILE A 40 30.44 17.72 -4.41
CA ILE A 40 29.79 17.04 -5.52
C ILE A 40 28.37 16.80 -5.01
N LEU A 41 27.45 17.70 -5.40
CA LEU A 41 26.03 17.47 -5.26
C LEU A 41 25.72 16.20 -6.07
N ILE A 42 25.75 15.04 -5.42
CA ILE A 42 25.21 13.82 -5.99
C ILE A 42 23.73 14.08 -6.10
N ARG A 43 23.33 14.58 -7.27
CA ARG A 43 21.91 14.73 -7.59
C ARG A 43 21.35 13.30 -7.70
N MET A 44 20.51 12.90 -6.75
CA MET A 44 19.85 11.61 -6.83
C MET A 44 19.04 11.58 -8.13
N ASP A 45 19.47 10.72 -9.05
CA ASP A 45 18.77 10.50 -10.30
C ASP A 45 17.65 9.47 -10.07
N ALA A 46 16.41 9.93 -10.15
CA ALA A 46 15.24 9.08 -9.93
C ALA A 46 15.14 7.93 -10.95
N VAL A 47 15.58 8.13 -12.19
CA VAL A 47 15.62 7.06 -13.22
C VAL A 47 16.56 5.95 -12.80
N THR A 48 17.80 6.31 -12.42
CA THR A 48 18.79 5.36 -11.95
C THR A 48 18.34 4.61 -10.70
N LEU A 49 17.78 5.33 -9.71
CA LEU A 49 17.30 4.70 -8.48
C LEU A 49 16.12 3.77 -8.75
N THR A 50 15.17 4.16 -9.62
CA THR A 50 14.06 3.29 -10.03
C THR A 50 14.58 1.97 -10.58
N ARG A 51 15.52 2.00 -11.50
CA ARG A 51 16.09 0.79 -12.11
C ARG A 51 16.80 -0.09 -11.09
N GLN A 52 17.62 0.52 -10.23
CA GLN A 52 18.30 -0.22 -9.15
C GLN A 52 17.32 -0.92 -8.21
N LEU A 53 16.21 -0.27 -7.85
CA LEU A 53 15.18 -0.87 -7.03
C LEU A 53 14.41 -1.97 -7.75
N VAL A 54 14.06 -1.77 -9.03
CA VAL A 54 13.35 -2.76 -9.85
C VAL A 54 14.18 -4.03 -10.03
N ASP A 55 15.49 -3.92 -10.18
CA ASP A 55 16.40 -5.06 -10.34
C ASP A 55 16.61 -5.89 -9.04
N ILE A 56 16.05 -5.44 -7.92
CA ILE A 56 16.02 -6.22 -6.68
C ILE A 56 14.63 -6.84 -6.52
N GLU A 57 14.54 -8.18 -6.56
CA GLU A 57 13.30 -8.88 -6.31
C GLU A 57 12.75 -8.56 -4.92
N SER A 58 11.45 -8.24 -4.86
CA SER A 58 10.73 -7.95 -3.62
C SER A 58 9.26 -8.37 -3.66
N ILE A 59 8.99 -9.56 -4.19
CA ILE A 59 7.64 -10.14 -4.13
C ILE A 59 7.20 -10.19 -2.67
N SER A 60 5.93 -9.82 -2.40
CA SER A 60 5.37 -9.74 -1.04
C SER A 60 5.70 -10.97 -0.19
N GLY A 61 6.38 -10.75 0.91
CA GLY A 61 7.00 -11.78 1.76
C GLY A 61 8.52 -11.90 1.63
N ASN A 62 9.14 -11.28 0.60
CA ASN A 62 10.59 -11.31 0.35
C ASN A 62 11.19 -9.91 0.17
N GLU A 63 10.75 -8.92 0.93
CA GLU A 63 11.14 -7.51 0.77
C GLU A 63 12.48 -7.16 1.44
N ALA A 64 13.03 -8.04 2.27
CA ALA A 64 14.28 -7.76 2.99
C ALA A 64 15.46 -7.32 2.10
N PRO A 65 15.68 -7.85 0.89
CA PRO A 65 16.74 -7.38 0.00
C PRO A 65 16.59 -5.91 -0.39
N VAL A 66 15.42 -5.50 -0.87
CA VAL A 66 15.15 -4.11 -1.27
C VAL A 66 15.14 -3.17 -0.08
N GLY A 67 14.60 -3.61 1.07
CA GLY A 67 14.64 -2.85 2.32
C GLY A 67 16.06 -2.59 2.82
N ASN A 68 16.97 -3.58 2.72
CA ASN A 68 18.38 -3.41 3.06
C ASN A 68 19.08 -2.43 2.12
N TYR A 69 18.79 -2.50 0.82
CA TYR A 69 19.32 -1.57 -0.16
C TYR A 69 18.87 -0.14 0.16
N LEU A 70 17.57 0.10 0.34
CA LEU A 70 17.02 1.42 0.68
C LEU A 70 17.57 1.96 2.00
N TYR A 71 17.64 1.13 3.03
CA TYR A 71 18.27 1.50 4.31
C TYR A 71 19.70 1.99 4.10
N GLY A 72 20.50 1.27 3.35
CA GLY A 72 21.90 1.62 3.06
C GLY A 72 22.01 2.94 2.29
N GLU A 73 21.19 3.13 1.25
CA GLU A 73 21.18 4.35 0.45
C GLU A 73 20.73 5.59 1.26
N LEU A 74 19.71 5.46 2.08
CA LEU A 74 19.25 6.57 2.94
C LEU A 74 20.29 6.92 4.01
N CYS A 75 20.97 5.93 4.62
CA CYS A 75 22.11 6.18 5.49
C CYS A 75 23.25 6.90 4.75
N ARG A 76 23.57 6.50 3.52
CA ARG A 76 24.61 7.13 2.68
C ARG A 76 24.27 8.59 2.34
N LEU A 77 22.99 8.90 2.17
CA LEU A 77 22.48 10.25 1.97
C LEU A 77 22.46 11.08 3.28
N GLY A 78 22.75 10.47 4.42
CA GLY A 78 22.84 11.17 5.72
C GLY A 78 21.53 11.25 6.51
N TYR A 79 20.52 10.45 6.15
CA TYR A 79 19.31 10.32 6.96
C TYR A 79 19.56 9.48 8.22
N GLN A 80 18.86 9.82 9.30
CA GLN A 80 18.64 8.90 10.41
C GLN A 80 17.60 7.88 9.97
N THR A 81 18.03 6.66 9.74
CA THR A 81 17.21 5.59 9.17
C THR A 81 17.02 4.48 10.18
N ILE A 82 15.79 4.04 10.39
CA ILE A 82 15.45 2.91 11.26
C ILE A 82 14.76 1.82 10.45
N LYS A 83 14.97 0.58 10.89
CA LYS A 83 14.23 -0.59 10.44
C LYS A 83 13.15 -0.86 11.47
N MET A 84 11.89 -0.91 11.05
CA MET A 84 10.76 -1.33 11.88
C MET A 84 10.48 -2.81 11.56
N PRO A 85 10.85 -3.76 12.42
CA PRO A 85 10.62 -5.19 12.17
C PRO A 85 9.12 -5.47 12.00
N VAL A 86 8.76 -6.31 11.03
CA VAL A 86 7.37 -6.69 10.76
C VAL A 86 7.18 -8.18 11.02
N GLU A 87 7.71 -9.06 10.17
CA GLU A 87 7.61 -10.50 10.32
C GLU A 87 8.86 -11.18 9.72
N GLY A 88 9.42 -12.16 10.41
CA GLY A 88 10.62 -12.86 9.95
C GLY A 88 11.78 -11.89 9.76
N ASN A 89 12.28 -11.77 8.54
CA ASN A 89 13.34 -10.82 8.16
C ASN A 89 12.82 -9.54 7.47
N ARG A 90 11.50 -9.39 7.35
CA ARG A 90 10.83 -8.24 6.73
C ARG A 90 10.80 -7.07 7.70
N PHE A 91 10.96 -5.86 7.19
CA PHE A 91 10.91 -4.63 7.98
C PHE A 91 10.54 -3.44 7.11
N ASN A 92 9.85 -2.46 7.70
CA ASN A 92 9.68 -1.16 7.08
C ASN A 92 10.95 -0.32 7.24
N VAL A 93 11.15 0.64 6.35
CA VAL A 93 12.24 1.61 6.41
C VAL A 93 11.66 2.99 6.69
N TYR A 94 12.02 3.59 7.82
CA TYR A 94 11.64 4.97 8.15
C TYR A 94 12.90 5.83 8.25
N ALA A 95 12.90 6.98 7.58
CA ALA A 95 14.05 7.88 7.52
C ALA A 95 13.65 9.33 7.73
N THR A 96 14.44 10.04 8.56
CA THR A 96 14.26 11.46 8.86
C THR A 96 15.60 12.17 8.84
N SER A 97 15.60 13.50 8.75
CA SER A 97 16.82 14.30 8.97
C SER A 97 17.19 14.32 10.45
N ALA A 98 18.50 14.26 10.74
CA ALA A 98 19.01 14.44 12.10
C ALA A 98 18.65 15.83 12.67
N GLU A 99 18.55 16.84 11.83
CA GLU A 99 18.19 18.22 12.20
C GLU A 99 16.69 18.36 12.49
N HIS A 100 15.85 17.50 11.87
CA HIS A 100 14.40 17.50 12.00
C HIS A 100 13.87 16.06 12.13
N PRO A 101 14.05 15.43 13.31
CA PRO A 101 13.68 14.03 13.53
C PRO A 101 12.16 13.81 13.57
N HIS A 102 11.36 14.86 13.67
CA HIS A 102 9.90 14.84 13.75
C HIS A 102 9.27 15.68 12.62
N PRO A 103 9.34 15.23 11.36
CA PRO A 103 8.85 15.98 10.22
C PRO A 103 7.32 16.07 10.23
N ALA A 104 6.79 17.25 9.87
CA ALA A 104 5.35 17.47 9.77
C ALA A 104 4.73 16.82 8.52
N VAL A 105 5.53 16.55 7.48
CA VAL A 105 5.11 15.85 6.26
C VAL A 105 5.95 14.59 6.12
N VAL A 106 5.29 13.47 5.92
CA VAL A 106 5.92 12.18 5.63
C VAL A 106 5.43 11.66 4.29
N PHE A 107 6.36 11.32 3.41
CA PHE A 107 6.07 10.57 2.20
C PHE A 107 6.11 9.08 2.50
N SER A 108 5.13 8.33 2.02
CA SER A 108 5.08 6.88 2.17
C SER A 108 4.71 6.18 0.86
N THR A 109 5.17 4.96 0.70
CA THR A 109 4.70 4.01 -0.30
C THR A 109 5.24 2.62 0.06
N HIS A 110 4.92 1.59 -0.73
CA HIS A 110 5.36 0.23 -0.45
C HIS A 110 6.59 -0.19 -1.24
N MET A 111 7.28 -1.24 -0.74
CA MET A 111 8.50 -1.81 -1.33
C MET A 111 8.24 -3.14 -2.03
N ASP A 112 7.14 -3.80 -1.69
CA ASP A 112 6.78 -5.09 -2.26
C ASP A 112 6.17 -4.95 -3.65
N THR A 113 6.08 -6.08 -4.33
CA THR A 113 5.49 -6.20 -5.67
C THR A 113 4.75 -7.52 -5.80
N VAL A 114 3.76 -7.56 -6.70
CA VAL A 114 3.15 -8.82 -7.12
C VAL A 114 4.10 -9.67 -7.97
N PRO A 115 3.95 -11.01 -8.01
CA PRO A 115 4.66 -11.86 -8.96
C PRO A 115 4.16 -11.65 -10.41
N PRO A 116 4.95 -12.04 -11.43
CA PRO A 116 6.34 -12.51 -11.36
C PRO A 116 7.35 -11.37 -11.23
N PHE A 117 8.57 -11.67 -10.79
CA PHE A 117 9.70 -10.74 -10.89
C PHE A 117 10.04 -10.49 -12.37
N ILE A 118 10.16 -9.20 -12.74
CA ILE A 118 10.55 -8.76 -14.09
C ILE A 118 11.64 -7.70 -13.90
N PRO A 119 12.90 -7.98 -14.34
CA PRO A 119 14.01 -7.04 -14.18
C PRO A 119 13.81 -5.78 -15.01
N SER A 120 14.57 -4.72 -14.68
CA SER A 120 14.44 -3.44 -15.36
C SER A 120 14.98 -3.46 -16.78
N SER A 121 14.29 -2.76 -17.65
CA SER A 121 14.81 -2.30 -18.94
C SER A 121 14.33 -0.86 -19.18
N GLU A 122 14.92 -0.17 -20.15
CA GLU A 122 14.51 1.18 -20.47
C GLU A 122 14.65 1.51 -21.95
N ASP A 123 13.85 2.44 -22.41
CA ASP A 123 14.00 3.16 -23.66
C ASP A 123 14.14 4.67 -23.41
N ALA A 124 14.02 5.47 -24.48
CA ALA A 124 14.13 6.93 -24.37
C ALA A 124 13.07 7.55 -23.44
N GLY A 125 11.87 6.98 -23.36
CA GLY A 125 10.72 7.55 -22.63
C GLY A 125 10.30 6.80 -21.38
N ARG A 126 10.66 5.51 -21.22
CA ARG A 126 10.10 4.64 -20.22
C ARG A 126 11.14 3.80 -19.49
N ILE A 127 10.78 3.40 -18.27
CA ILE A 127 11.46 2.36 -17.49
C ILE A 127 10.45 1.22 -17.32
N TYR A 128 10.79 0.04 -17.79
CA TYR A 128 9.99 -1.17 -17.69
C TYR A 128 10.47 -2.05 -16.55
N GLY A 129 9.60 -2.94 -16.06
CA GLY A 129 9.91 -3.94 -15.06
C GLY A 129 8.90 -3.96 -13.92
N ARG A 130 8.83 -5.08 -13.18
CA ARG A 130 7.89 -5.24 -12.06
C ARG A 130 8.23 -4.27 -10.92
N GLY A 131 7.27 -3.43 -10.52
CA GLY A 131 7.46 -2.38 -9.53
C GLY A 131 7.95 -1.05 -10.13
N SER A 132 8.21 -0.96 -11.45
CA SER A 132 8.62 0.32 -12.06
C SER A 132 7.55 1.40 -11.88
N CYS A 133 6.28 1.01 -11.96
CA CYS A 133 5.11 1.83 -11.72
C CYS A 133 4.64 1.69 -10.27
N ASP A 134 4.55 0.46 -9.76
CA ASP A 134 3.88 0.10 -8.52
C ASP A 134 4.80 -0.70 -7.59
N ALA A 135 5.60 -0.07 -6.65
CA ALA A 135 5.68 1.38 -6.45
C ALA A 135 7.14 1.87 -6.34
N LYS A 136 8.13 1.13 -6.91
CA LYS A 136 9.57 1.47 -6.77
C LYS A 136 9.95 2.77 -7.48
N GLY A 137 9.28 3.09 -8.60
CA GLY A 137 9.42 4.40 -9.24
C GLY A 137 8.94 5.54 -8.33
N ILE A 138 7.88 5.30 -7.57
CA ILE A 138 7.35 6.26 -6.59
C ILE A 138 8.34 6.44 -5.44
N ILE A 139 8.94 5.35 -4.92
CA ILE A 139 10.04 5.44 -3.93
C ILE A 139 11.13 6.37 -4.44
N ALA A 140 11.59 6.16 -5.68
CA ALA A 140 12.64 6.97 -6.27
C ALA A 140 12.27 8.45 -6.40
N ALA A 141 11.01 8.75 -6.78
CA ALA A 141 10.48 10.12 -6.83
C ALA A 141 10.45 10.77 -5.45
N GLN A 142 9.96 10.07 -4.43
CA GLN A 142 9.88 10.56 -3.05
C GLN A 142 11.27 10.83 -2.46
N VAL A 143 12.24 9.93 -2.68
CA VAL A 143 13.64 10.13 -2.24
C VAL A 143 14.26 11.35 -2.95
N ALA A 144 14.11 11.45 -4.27
CA ALA A 144 14.63 12.60 -5.02
C ALA A 144 13.98 13.93 -4.57
N THR A 145 12.70 13.89 -4.26
CA THR A 145 11.96 15.04 -3.70
C THR A 145 12.51 15.45 -2.33
N ALA A 146 12.69 14.49 -1.43
CA ALA A 146 13.22 14.75 -0.09
C ALA A 146 14.61 15.40 -0.15
N GLU A 147 15.49 14.90 -1.03
CA GLU A 147 16.81 15.49 -1.27
C GLU A 147 16.74 16.92 -1.83
N ARG A 148 15.83 17.16 -2.77
CA ARG A 148 15.61 18.49 -3.36
C ARG A 148 15.05 19.51 -2.34
N LEU A 149 14.14 19.08 -1.49
CA LEU A 149 13.58 19.90 -0.40
C LEU A 149 14.65 20.17 0.67
N ARG A 150 15.45 19.18 1.03
CA ARG A 150 16.54 19.33 1.99
C ARG A 150 17.56 20.38 1.57
N GLN A 151 17.88 20.46 0.28
CA GLN A 151 18.74 21.52 -0.28
C GLN A 151 18.15 22.94 -0.13
N GLN A 152 16.84 23.04 0.12
CA GLN A 152 16.13 24.29 0.38
C GLN A 152 15.86 24.52 1.87
N GLY A 153 16.44 23.70 2.77
CA GLY A 153 16.20 23.76 4.21
C GLY A 153 14.82 23.25 4.63
N ILE A 154 14.15 22.48 3.78
CA ILE A 154 12.83 21.88 4.06
C ILE A 154 13.03 20.37 4.27
N TYR A 155 12.51 19.86 5.39
CA TYR A 155 12.73 18.49 5.82
C TYR A 155 11.42 17.72 5.89
N VAL A 156 11.41 16.57 5.21
CA VAL A 156 10.30 15.61 5.19
C VAL A 156 10.79 14.25 5.68
N GLY A 157 9.86 13.40 6.14
CA GLY A 157 10.14 12.00 6.43
C GLY A 157 9.85 11.10 5.23
N LEU A 158 10.46 9.91 5.25
CA LEU A 158 10.26 8.87 4.25
C LEU A 158 9.89 7.58 4.97
N LEU A 159 8.76 6.97 4.62
CA LEU A 159 8.26 5.72 5.20
C LEU A 159 7.98 4.71 4.08
N PHE A 160 8.82 3.68 3.98
CA PHE A 160 8.66 2.64 2.98
C PHE A 160 8.21 1.34 3.64
N LEU A 161 7.09 0.81 3.18
CA LEU A 161 6.32 -0.25 3.81
C LEU A 161 6.50 -1.59 3.09
N VAL A 162 6.23 -2.68 3.80
CA VAL A 162 6.19 -4.04 3.26
C VAL A 162 4.76 -4.58 3.31
N GLY A 163 4.39 -5.42 2.34
CA GLY A 163 3.15 -6.21 2.36
C GLY A 163 1.89 -5.46 1.95
N GLU A 164 1.96 -4.34 1.25
CA GLU A 164 0.79 -3.61 0.73
C GLU A 164 -0.04 -4.51 -0.19
N GLU A 165 0.60 -5.17 -1.12
CA GLU A 165 0.01 -6.02 -2.16
C GLU A 165 -0.69 -7.30 -1.64
N ARG A 166 -0.62 -7.52 -0.31
CA ARG A 166 -1.13 -8.74 0.29
C ARG A 166 -2.00 -8.50 1.53
N ASP A 167 -1.46 -7.89 2.57
CA ASP A 167 -2.09 -7.84 3.90
C ASP A 167 -1.92 -6.50 4.64
N SER A 168 -1.16 -5.56 4.08
CA SER A 168 -0.82 -4.26 4.69
C SER A 168 -0.22 -4.39 6.11
N LEU A 169 0.46 -5.50 6.40
CA LEU A 169 1.02 -5.76 7.74
C LEU A 169 2.09 -4.72 8.09
N GLY A 170 2.88 -4.28 7.10
CA GLY A 170 3.86 -3.21 7.28
C GLY A 170 3.22 -1.90 7.75
N ALA A 171 2.12 -1.50 7.14
CA ALA A 171 1.37 -0.30 7.52
C ALA A 171 0.78 -0.43 8.94
N GLN A 172 0.25 -1.59 9.29
CA GLN A 172 -0.25 -1.84 10.64
C GLN A 172 0.86 -1.68 11.68
N ILE A 173 2.02 -2.32 11.48
CA ILE A 173 3.18 -2.21 12.40
C ILE A 173 3.70 -0.76 12.47
N ALA A 174 3.76 -0.05 11.34
CA ALA A 174 4.14 1.36 11.35
C ALA A 174 3.17 2.22 12.18
N ASN A 175 1.87 1.91 12.13
CA ASN A 175 0.86 2.61 12.91
C ASN A 175 0.96 2.31 14.41
N GLU A 176 1.23 1.06 14.78
CA GLU A 176 1.48 0.62 16.16
C GLU A 176 2.75 1.27 16.74
N TYR A 177 3.81 1.40 15.92
CA TYR A 177 5.04 2.08 16.32
C TYR A 177 4.81 3.48 16.87
N LEU A 178 3.89 4.26 16.28
CA LEU A 178 3.52 5.58 16.80
C LEU A 178 2.62 5.49 18.04
N ALA A 179 1.73 4.50 18.11
CA ALA A 179 0.89 4.27 19.29
C ALA A 179 1.71 3.94 20.54
N ASP A 180 2.87 3.28 20.37
CA ASP A 180 3.81 2.93 21.46
C ASP A 180 4.63 4.15 21.97
N GLY A 181 4.29 5.35 21.55
CA GLY A 181 4.85 6.60 22.07
C GLY A 181 6.10 7.07 21.33
N HIS A 182 6.41 6.53 20.17
CA HIS A 182 7.45 7.08 19.30
C HIS A 182 6.92 8.32 18.57
N PRO A 183 7.43 9.53 18.89
CA PRO A 183 6.90 10.75 18.32
C PRO A 183 7.28 10.85 16.83
N SER A 184 6.30 11.04 15.94
CA SER A 184 6.58 11.34 14.54
C SER A 184 6.56 12.84 14.23
N GLY A 185 5.74 13.61 14.94
CA GLY A 185 5.43 15.00 14.57
C GLY A 185 4.61 15.11 13.28
N CYS A 186 4.28 13.98 12.64
CA CYS A 186 3.61 13.92 11.36
C CYS A 186 2.20 14.51 11.43
N ARG A 187 1.93 15.50 10.60
CA ARG A 187 0.61 16.13 10.42
C ARG A 187 -0.05 15.66 9.14
N PHE A 188 0.76 15.38 8.13
CA PHE A 188 0.31 15.02 6.79
C PHE A 188 1.10 13.82 6.27
N LEU A 189 0.38 12.80 5.87
CA LEU A 189 0.91 11.63 5.19
C LEU A 189 0.63 11.74 3.70
N VAL A 190 1.66 11.77 2.87
CA VAL A 190 1.52 11.73 1.41
C VAL A 190 1.87 10.32 0.95
N ASN A 191 0.84 9.50 0.79
CA ASN A 191 0.98 8.13 0.32
C ASN A 191 1.11 8.11 -1.20
N GLY A 192 2.01 7.30 -1.71
CA GLY A 192 2.34 7.18 -3.12
C GLY A 192 1.75 5.94 -3.75
N GLU A 193 0.92 6.14 -4.79
CA GLU A 193 0.32 5.10 -5.63
C GLU A 193 0.24 5.60 -7.08
N PRO A 194 0.08 4.69 -8.07
CA PRO A 194 -0.04 5.07 -9.48
C PRO A 194 -1.33 5.84 -9.80
N THR A 195 -1.29 7.16 -9.70
CA THR A 195 -2.44 8.05 -9.93
C THR A 195 -2.24 9.02 -11.09
N GLU A 196 -1.24 8.78 -11.95
CA GLU A 196 -0.91 9.66 -13.09
C GLU A 196 -0.66 11.10 -12.67
N ASN A 197 0.00 11.30 -11.50
CA ASN A 197 0.25 12.61 -10.90
C ASN A 197 -1.02 13.42 -10.54
N HIS A 198 -2.17 12.75 -10.37
CA HIS A 198 -3.40 13.38 -9.89
C HIS A 198 -3.57 13.13 -8.38
N ILE A 199 -4.06 14.13 -7.64
CA ILE A 199 -4.43 13.93 -6.24
C ILE A 199 -5.75 13.16 -6.17
N ALA A 200 -5.78 12.08 -5.41
CA ALA A 200 -7.02 11.34 -5.21
C ALA A 200 -7.96 12.08 -4.25
N LEU A 201 -9.18 12.40 -4.70
CA LEU A 201 -10.28 12.92 -3.86
C LEU A 201 -10.75 11.87 -2.86
N ALA A 202 -10.68 10.62 -3.29
CA ALA A 202 -11.11 9.48 -2.50
C ALA A 202 -10.46 8.19 -2.97
N SER A 203 -10.37 7.21 -2.07
CA SER A 203 -10.09 5.81 -2.36
C SER A 203 -11.32 4.97 -2.07
N LYS A 204 -11.78 4.19 -3.08
CA LYS A 204 -12.91 3.28 -2.89
C LYS A 204 -12.51 2.16 -1.94
N GLY A 205 -13.39 1.90 -0.97
CA GLY A 205 -13.22 0.78 -0.07
C GLY A 205 -13.44 -0.57 -0.77
N THR A 206 -13.14 -1.64 -0.05
CA THR A 206 -13.36 -3.02 -0.47
C THR A 206 -14.17 -3.76 0.58
N LEU A 207 -15.22 -4.46 0.15
CA LEU A 207 -15.94 -5.42 0.97
C LEU A 207 -15.96 -6.76 0.24
N ARG A 208 -15.24 -7.75 0.79
CA ARG A 208 -15.31 -9.13 0.33
C ARG A 208 -16.51 -9.80 0.98
N VAL A 209 -17.27 -10.52 0.17
CA VAL A 209 -18.48 -11.23 0.60
C VAL A 209 -18.40 -12.65 0.12
N GLU A 210 -18.55 -13.60 1.03
CA GLU A 210 -18.68 -15.02 0.72
C GLU A 210 -20.13 -15.43 0.86
N VAL A 211 -20.66 -16.11 -0.16
CA VAL A 211 -22.03 -16.64 -0.17
C VAL A 211 -21.94 -18.16 -0.31
N THR A 212 -22.34 -18.87 0.73
CA THR A 212 -22.27 -20.33 0.81
C THR A 212 -23.65 -20.95 0.87
N ALA A 213 -23.88 -21.98 0.09
CA ALA A 213 -25.06 -22.82 0.16
C ALA A 213 -24.69 -24.24 0.52
N THR A 214 -25.47 -24.84 1.40
CA THR A 214 -25.40 -26.26 1.76
C THR A 214 -26.65 -26.99 1.33
N GLY A 215 -26.51 -28.26 0.99
CA GLY A 215 -27.60 -29.09 0.51
C GLY A 215 -27.51 -30.50 1.04
N ARG A 216 -28.14 -31.42 0.34
CA ARG A 216 -28.08 -32.86 0.61
C ARG A 216 -27.79 -33.61 -0.68
N MET A 217 -26.70 -34.37 -0.66
CA MET A 217 -26.28 -35.19 -1.79
C MET A 217 -27.26 -36.36 -2.05
N ALA A 218 -27.55 -36.57 -3.31
CA ALA A 218 -28.32 -37.74 -3.79
C ALA A 218 -27.92 -38.07 -5.24
N HIS A 219 -28.36 -39.21 -5.71
CA HIS A 219 -28.27 -39.54 -7.12
C HIS A 219 -29.25 -38.70 -7.94
N SER A 220 -28.78 -38.07 -9.03
CA SER A 220 -29.57 -37.09 -9.80
C SER A 220 -30.87 -37.68 -10.42
N ALA A 221 -30.98 -39.00 -10.56
CA ALA A 221 -32.20 -39.68 -10.99
C ALA A 221 -33.32 -39.72 -9.93
N TYR A 222 -33.00 -39.37 -8.68
CA TYR A 222 -33.93 -39.33 -7.53
C TYR A 222 -33.84 -37.97 -6.82
N PRO A 223 -34.27 -36.89 -7.48
CA PRO A 223 -34.05 -35.53 -6.96
C PRO A 223 -34.78 -35.28 -5.63
N GLU A 224 -35.86 -35.98 -5.35
CA GLU A 224 -36.62 -35.90 -4.10
C GLU A 224 -35.83 -36.35 -2.85
N LEU A 225 -34.75 -37.11 -3.04
CA LEU A 225 -33.86 -37.55 -1.96
C LEU A 225 -32.74 -36.56 -1.65
N GLY A 226 -32.51 -35.58 -2.54
CA GLY A 226 -31.48 -34.60 -2.41
C GLY A 226 -31.99 -33.18 -2.14
N GLU A 227 -31.07 -32.25 -1.99
CA GLU A 227 -31.33 -30.83 -2.00
C GLU A 227 -30.12 -30.11 -2.61
N SER A 228 -30.32 -29.48 -3.77
CA SER A 228 -29.21 -28.88 -4.53
C SER A 228 -28.74 -27.55 -3.91
N ALA A 229 -27.49 -27.51 -3.48
CA ALA A 229 -26.84 -26.28 -3.02
C ALA A 229 -26.68 -25.27 -4.18
N ILE A 230 -26.42 -25.74 -5.41
CA ILE A 230 -26.32 -24.86 -6.58
C ILE A 230 -27.66 -24.17 -6.85
N ASP A 231 -28.80 -24.91 -6.74
CA ASP A 231 -30.14 -24.31 -6.93
C ASP A 231 -30.53 -23.33 -5.83
N LYS A 232 -29.84 -23.31 -4.69
CA LYS A 232 -29.95 -22.28 -3.68
C LYS A 232 -29.06 -21.07 -3.99
N LEU A 233 -27.82 -21.30 -4.46
CA LEU A 233 -26.84 -20.27 -4.71
C LEU A 233 -27.21 -19.38 -5.91
N ILE A 234 -27.60 -19.98 -7.04
CA ILE A 234 -27.87 -19.24 -8.30
C ILE A 234 -28.95 -18.14 -8.08
N PRO A 235 -30.12 -18.40 -7.47
CA PRO A 235 -31.11 -17.33 -7.23
C PRO A 235 -30.60 -16.25 -6.29
N ALA A 236 -29.79 -16.59 -5.27
CA ALA A 236 -29.19 -15.60 -4.37
C ALA A 236 -28.23 -14.66 -5.13
N LEU A 237 -27.33 -15.20 -5.95
CA LEU A 237 -26.43 -14.40 -6.77
C LEU A 237 -27.17 -13.55 -7.80
N THR A 238 -28.26 -14.06 -8.38
CA THR A 238 -29.11 -13.32 -9.33
C THR A 238 -29.74 -12.11 -8.63
N ARG A 239 -30.28 -12.28 -7.43
CA ARG A 239 -30.84 -11.15 -6.65
C ARG A 239 -29.77 -10.15 -6.25
N LEU A 240 -28.61 -10.59 -5.76
CA LEU A 240 -27.50 -9.72 -5.39
C LEU A 240 -27.00 -8.90 -6.57
N ARG A 241 -26.91 -9.50 -7.77
CA ARG A 241 -26.51 -8.80 -8.99
C ARG A 241 -27.50 -7.74 -9.46
N ALA A 242 -28.79 -7.95 -9.18
CA ALA A 242 -29.87 -7.03 -9.53
C ALA A 242 -30.13 -5.97 -8.44
N MET A 243 -29.51 -6.11 -7.28
CA MET A 243 -29.69 -5.22 -6.14
C MET A 243 -29.21 -3.80 -6.47
N PRO A 244 -29.98 -2.74 -6.15
CA PRO A 244 -29.50 -1.37 -6.26
C PRO A 244 -28.29 -1.15 -5.34
N LEU A 245 -27.23 -0.56 -5.89
CA LEU A 245 -26.01 -0.28 -5.15
C LEU A 245 -25.93 1.22 -4.79
N PRO A 246 -25.32 1.57 -3.65
CA PRO A 246 -25.08 2.97 -3.30
C PRO A 246 -24.29 3.71 -4.38
N SER A 247 -24.53 5.01 -4.52
CA SER A 247 -23.80 5.89 -5.40
C SER A 247 -23.58 7.24 -4.73
N ASP A 248 -22.35 7.74 -4.81
CA ASP A 248 -22.00 9.09 -4.40
C ASP A 248 -21.97 9.99 -5.65
N PRO A 249 -22.51 11.23 -5.59
CA PRO A 249 -22.54 12.13 -6.77
C PRO A 249 -21.18 12.48 -7.36
N GLU A 250 -20.14 12.52 -6.52
CA GLU A 250 -18.78 12.89 -6.91
C GLU A 250 -17.91 11.65 -7.19
N ILE A 251 -18.04 10.60 -6.34
CA ILE A 251 -17.21 9.40 -6.39
C ILE A 251 -17.75 8.37 -7.39
N GLY A 252 -19.02 8.49 -7.74
CA GLY A 252 -19.72 7.55 -8.61
C GLY A 252 -20.26 6.32 -7.86
N PRO A 253 -20.67 5.25 -8.59
CA PRO A 253 -21.35 4.12 -8.00
C PRO A 253 -20.43 3.15 -7.25
N CYS A 254 -20.98 2.51 -6.20
CA CYS A 254 -20.48 1.23 -5.73
C CYS A 254 -20.58 0.19 -6.85
N THR A 255 -19.65 -0.75 -6.92
CA THR A 255 -19.67 -1.80 -7.95
C THR A 255 -19.56 -3.18 -7.33
N LEU A 256 -20.13 -4.18 -8.00
CA LEU A 256 -20.07 -5.58 -7.62
C LEU A 256 -19.34 -6.39 -8.70
N ASN A 257 -18.39 -7.20 -8.27
CA ASN A 257 -17.80 -8.29 -9.06
C ASN A 257 -18.11 -9.63 -8.39
N ILE A 258 -18.60 -10.61 -9.12
CA ILE A 258 -18.66 -12.02 -8.72
C ILE A 258 -17.39 -12.65 -9.27
N GLY A 259 -16.39 -12.84 -8.41
CA GLY A 259 -15.05 -13.24 -8.83
C GLY A 259 -14.84 -14.73 -8.93
N LEU A 260 -15.54 -15.51 -8.10
CA LEU A 260 -15.45 -16.97 -8.05
C LEU A 260 -16.82 -17.58 -7.82
N ILE A 261 -17.08 -18.70 -8.49
CA ILE A 261 -18.22 -19.59 -8.21
C ILE A 261 -17.70 -21.03 -8.27
N GLU A 262 -17.96 -21.79 -7.22
CA GLU A 262 -17.60 -23.20 -7.12
C GLU A 262 -18.79 -24.01 -6.63
N GLY A 263 -18.85 -25.29 -7.00
CA GLY A 263 -19.89 -26.19 -6.48
C GLY A 263 -20.07 -27.47 -7.27
N GLY A 264 -20.69 -28.45 -6.61
CA GLY A 264 -20.95 -29.76 -7.18
C GLY A 264 -19.72 -30.65 -7.22
N ARG A 265 -19.95 -31.92 -7.62
CA ARG A 265 -18.90 -32.97 -7.68
C ARG A 265 -18.91 -33.70 -9.03
N ALA A 266 -20.11 -34.03 -9.54
CA ALA A 266 -20.31 -34.73 -10.79
C ALA A 266 -21.72 -34.49 -11.35
N PRO A 267 -21.96 -34.57 -12.68
CA PRO A 267 -23.24 -34.23 -13.28
C PRO A 267 -24.40 -35.16 -12.83
N ASN A 268 -24.10 -36.36 -12.37
CA ASN A 268 -25.09 -37.34 -11.89
C ASN A 268 -25.28 -37.32 -10.35
N VAL A 269 -24.78 -36.28 -9.67
CA VAL A 269 -24.88 -36.10 -8.20
C VAL A 269 -25.54 -34.77 -7.91
N ILE A 270 -26.57 -34.76 -7.07
CA ILE A 270 -27.15 -33.51 -6.54
C ILE A 270 -26.12 -32.88 -5.61
N PRO A 271 -25.72 -31.59 -5.86
CA PRO A 271 -24.63 -30.97 -5.12
C PRO A 271 -25.04 -30.63 -3.69
N ASP A 272 -24.23 -31.03 -2.73
CA ASP A 272 -24.39 -30.76 -1.31
C ASP A 272 -23.69 -29.45 -0.84
N TYR A 273 -22.88 -28.83 -1.71
CA TYR A 273 -22.12 -27.63 -1.44
C TYR A 273 -22.01 -26.76 -2.69
N ALA A 274 -22.13 -25.44 -2.51
CA ALA A 274 -21.82 -24.42 -3.50
C ALA A 274 -21.39 -23.13 -2.81
N HIS A 275 -20.49 -22.39 -3.42
CA HIS A 275 -19.87 -21.21 -2.86
C HIS A 275 -19.61 -20.16 -3.94
N ALA A 276 -19.64 -18.87 -3.55
CA ALA A 276 -19.23 -17.77 -4.41
C ALA A 276 -18.50 -16.70 -3.61
N ASP A 277 -17.43 -16.14 -4.20
CA ASP A 277 -16.71 -14.96 -3.72
C ASP A 277 -17.12 -13.73 -4.52
N LEU A 278 -17.56 -12.70 -3.81
CA LEU A 278 -17.99 -11.43 -4.34
C LEU A 278 -17.12 -10.31 -3.78
N LEU A 279 -16.87 -9.28 -4.60
CA LEU A 279 -16.15 -8.08 -4.20
C LEU A 279 -16.99 -6.83 -4.52
N TYR A 280 -17.28 -6.05 -3.49
CA TYR A 280 -17.89 -4.73 -3.65
C TYR A 280 -16.83 -3.63 -3.50
N ARG A 281 -16.85 -2.62 -4.39
CA ARG A 281 -16.06 -1.38 -4.26
C ARG A 281 -16.92 -0.32 -3.60
N LEU A 282 -16.63 -0.03 -2.34
CA LEU A 282 -17.41 0.86 -1.49
C LEU A 282 -17.21 2.34 -1.87
N VAL A 283 -18.29 3.12 -1.72
CA VAL A 283 -18.29 4.59 -1.89
C VAL A 283 -18.83 5.31 -0.63
N GLY A 284 -18.85 4.60 0.49
CA GLY A 284 -19.33 5.07 1.79
C GLY A 284 -19.28 3.95 2.82
N SER A 285 -19.98 4.12 3.96
CA SER A 285 -20.09 3.08 4.98
C SER A 285 -20.68 1.79 4.40
N SER A 286 -20.17 0.66 4.85
CA SER A 286 -20.66 -0.67 4.45
C SER A 286 -21.84 -1.18 5.27
N GLU A 287 -22.21 -0.52 6.37
CA GLU A 287 -23.14 -1.08 7.36
C GLU A 287 -24.52 -1.38 6.74
N ASP A 288 -25.12 -0.38 6.08
CA ASP A 288 -26.41 -0.55 5.40
C ASP A 288 -26.30 -1.54 4.24
N LEU A 289 -25.20 -1.50 3.50
CA LEU A 289 -24.95 -2.42 2.40
C LEU A 289 -24.83 -3.86 2.87
N ARG A 290 -24.17 -4.14 3.99
CA ARG A 290 -24.08 -5.48 4.59
C ARG A 290 -25.46 -6.02 4.95
N GLN A 291 -26.31 -5.17 5.58
CA GLN A 291 -27.67 -5.55 5.91
C GLN A 291 -28.51 -5.83 4.65
N GLN A 292 -28.37 -4.98 3.63
CA GLN A 292 -29.06 -5.14 2.35
C GLN A 292 -28.61 -6.43 1.62
N ILE A 293 -27.31 -6.74 1.63
CA ILE A 293 -26.75 -7.97 1.05
C ILE A 293 -27.36 -9.20 1.72
N ARG A 294 -27.36 -9.26 3.07
CA ARG A 294 -27.97 -10.39 3.81
C ARG A 294 -29.44 -10.58 3.48
N THR A 295 -30.21 -9.48 3.51
CA THR A 295 -31.65 -9.51 3.21
C THR A 295 -31.92 -9.97 1.78
N THR A 296 -31.13 -9.46 0.80
CA THR A 296 -31.29 -9.77 -0.63
C THR A 296 -30.86 -11.19 -0.96
N ALA A 297 -29.79 -11.69 -0.35
CA ALA A 297 -29.33 -13.07 -0.53
C ALA A 297 -30.39 -14.08 -0.07
N GLY A 298 -31.12 -13.76 1.03
CA GLY A 298 -32.18 -14.60 1.60
C GLY A 298 -31.63 -15.69 2.53
N ASP A 299 -32.51 -16.45 3.13
CA ASP A 299 -32.26 -17.41 4.21
C ASP A 299 -31.76 -18.79 3.77
N ARG A 300 -31.70 -19.04 2.44
CA ARG A 300 -31.25 -20.34 1.91
C ARG A 300 -29.73 -20.42 1.71
N VAL A 301 -29.02 -19.33 1.98
CA VAL A 301 -27.56 -19.20 1.87
C VAL A 301 -27.00 -18.53 3.12
N GLU A 302 -25.77 -18.86 3.46
CA GLU A 302 -25.00 -18.16 4.47
C GLU A 302 -24.20 -17.03 3.80
N VAL A 303 -24.13 -15.84 4.45
CA VAL A 303 -23.38 -14.68 3.96
C VAL A 303 -22.39 -14.25 5.02
N THR A 304 -21.10 -14.28 4.68
CA THR A 304 -20.01 -13.81 5.53
C THR A 304 -19.25 -12.64 4.88
N PHE A 305 -18.53 -11.87 5.70
CA PHE A 305 -17.77 -10.69 5.29
C PHE A 305 -16.32 -10.82 5.81
N PRO A 306 -15.47 -11.59 5.13
CA PRO A 306 -14.13 -11.92 5.64
C PRO A 306 -13.15 -10.73 5.60
N LEU A 307 -13.38 -9.74 4.73
CA LEU A 307 -12.50 -8.58 4.59
C LEU A 307 -13.31 -7.32 4.31
N GLU A 308 -12.95 -6.26 5.02
CA GLU A 308 -13.36 -4.90 4.70
C GLU A 308 -12.19 -3.92 4.82
N LEU A 309 -12.02 -3.12 3.78
CA LEU A 309 -11.20 -1.91 3.81
C LEU A 309 -12.14 -0.71 3.61
N PRO A 310 -12.09 0.31 4.47
CA PRO A 310 -13.06 1.39 4.40
C PRO A 310 -12.91 2.25 3.15
N PHE A 311 -14.01 2.87 2.73
CA PHE A 311 -13.97 4.01 1.84
C PHE A 311 -13.33 5.20 2.56
N LEU A 312 -12.46 5.95 1.86
CA LEU A 312 -11.80 7.14 2.42
C LEU A 312 -12.01 8.35 1.51
N ARG A 313 -12.45 9.47 2.10
CA ARG A 313 -12.24 10.79 1.51
C ARG A 313 -10.88 11.29 1.94
N LEU A 314 -10.12 11.83 0.99
CA LEU A 314 -8.74 12.21 1.18
C LEU A 314 -8.59 13.75 1.10
N ARG A 315 -7.53 14.25 1.71
CA ARG A 315 -7.17 15.66 1.56
C ARG A 315 -6.71 15.94 0.14
N ILE A 316 -7.14 17.08 -0.39
CA ILE A 316 -6.67 17.61 -1.67
C ILE A 316 -5.90 18.91 -1.46
N VAL A 317 -5.20 19.35 -2.50
CA VAL A 317 -4.58 20.67 -2.61
C VAL A 317 -5.23 21.38 -3.78
N ASP A 318 -5.79 22.56 -3.51
CA ASP A 318 -6.51 23.34 -4.52
C ASP A 318 -5.63 23.68 -5.72
N GLY A 319 -6.24 23.65 -6.91
CA GLY A 319 -5.55 23.97 -8.16
C GLY A 319 -4.75 22.83 -8.77
N LEU A 320 -4.67 21.66 -8.12
CA LEU A 320 -4.06 20.46 -8.70
C LEU A 320 -5.13 19.54 -9.32
N PRO A 321 -4.79 18.79 -10.38
CA PRO A 321 -5.70 17.85 -11.00
C PRO A 321 -6.07 16.72 -10.01
N THR A 322 -7.33 16.32 -10.04
CA THR A 322 -7.86 15.31 -9.10
C THR A 322 -8.38 14.08 -9.82
N MET A 323 -8.45 12.94 -9.09
CA MET A 323 -9.02 11.70 -9.55
C MET A 323 -9.73 10.94 -8.43
N ILE A 324 -10.41 9.85 -8.77
CA ILE A 324 -10.94 8.87 -7.82
C ILE A 324 -10.11 7.58 -7.92
N ALA A 325 -9.41 7.22 -6.85
CA ALA A 325 -8.74 5.93 -6.77
C ALA A 325 -9.78 4.82 -6.57
N LYS A 326 -9.90 3.94 -7.56
CA LYS A 326 -10.86 2.81 -7.53
C LYS A 326 -10.28 1.59 -6.80
N PHE A 327 -9.06 1.68 -6.33
CA PHE A 327 -8.30 0.66 -5.61
C PHE A 327 -8.12 1.06 -4.13
N THR A 328 -7.68 0.13 -3.33
CA THR A 328 -7.33 0.32 -1.91
C THR A 328 -5.83 0.53 -1.76
N THR A 329 -5.40 1.06 -0.63
CA THR A 329 -4.01 1.40 -0.31
C THR A 329 -3.73 1.11 1.17
N ASP A 330 -2.53 1.34 1.63
CA ASP A 330 -2.12 1.24 3.04
C ASP A 330 -2.72 2.32 3.96
N ILE A 331 -3.28 3.40 3.41
CA ILE A 331 -3.79 4.55 4.19
C ILE A 331 -4.75 4.15 5.32
N PRO A 332 -5.72 3.20 5.12
CA PRO A 332 -6.62 2.79 6.20
C PRO A 332 -5.93 2.23 7.45
N LYS A 333 -4.69 1.76 7.30
CA LYS A 333 -3.88 1.20 8.39
C LYS A 333 -2.92 2.21 9.03
N LEU A 334 -2.78 3.41 8.45
CA LEU A 334 -1.82 4.45 8.86
C LEU A 334 -2.49 5.62 9.62
N THR A 335 -3.50 5.33 10.42
CA THR A 335 -4.35 6.34 11.08
C THR A 335 -3.62 7.27 12.05
N ASN A 336 -2.46 6.88 12.56
CA ASN A 336 -1.62 7.68 13.46
C ASN A 336 -0.60 8.57 12.72
N TRP A 337 -0.54 8.51 11.38
CA TRP A 337 0.43 9.23 10.56
C TRP A 337 -0.10 10.57 10.00
N GLY A 338 -1.14 11.14 10.62
CA GLY A 338 -1.70 12.42 10.23
C GLY A 338 -2.74 12.34 9.11
N GLU A 339 -3.06 13.49 8.53
CA GLU A 339 -4.09 13.61 7.50
C GLU A 339 -3.55 13.08 6.15
N PRO A 340 -4.21 12.09 5.52
CA PRO A 340 -3.67 11.45 4.33
C PRO A 340 -3.99 12.18 3.03
N LEU A 341 -2.99 12.23 2.14
CA LEU A 341 -3.10 12.52 0.71
C LEU A 341 -2.65 11.27 -0.07
N LEU A 342 -3.16 11.11 -1.29
CA LEU A 342 -2.79 10.02 -2.17
C LEU A 342 -2.47 10.55 -3.56
N LEU A 343 -1.25 10.33 -4.03
CA LEU A 343 -0.83 10.65 -5.40
C LEU A 343 0.50 9.98 -5.72
N GLY A 344 0.77 9.81 -7.01
CA GLY A 344 2.09 9.40 -7.51
C GLY A 344 2.13 9.30 -9.03
N PRO A 345 3.33 9.18 -9.59
CA PRO A 345 3.51 8.92 -11.01
C PRO A 345 3.11 7.49 -11.37
N GLY A 346 2.90 7.25 -12.64
CA GLY A 346 2.49 5.95 -13.17
C GLY A 346 0.99 5.76 -13.24
N SER A 347 0.57 4.77 -13.98
CA SER A 347 -0.85 4.45 -14.18
C SER A 347 -1.18 3.07 -13.62
N ILE A 348 -2.24 2.99 -12.82
CA ILE A 348 -2.76 1.71 -12.30
C ILE A 348 -3.14 0.73 -13.42
N HIS A 349 -3.38 1.23 -14.64
CA HIS A 349 -3.76 0.40 -15.78
C HIS A 349 -2.62 -0.48 -16.32
N VAL A 350 -1.36 -0.14 -16.01
CA VAL A 350 -0.18 -0.94 -16.40
C VAL A 350 0.42 -1.71 -15.22
N ALA A 351 0.08 -1.32 -13.99
CA ALA A 351 0.45 -2.06 -12.78
C ALA A 351 -0.05 -3.52 -12.86
N HIS A 352 0.71 -4.46 -12.29
CA HIS A 352 0.40 -5.88 -12.25
C HIS A 352 0.36 -6.58 -13.63
N THR A 353 0.74 -5.90 -14.72
CA THR A 353 0.86 -6.50 -16.05
C THR A 353 2.29 -6.93 -16.35
N ASP A 354 2.47 -7.81 -17.35
CA ASP A 354 3.81 -8.22 -17.81
C ASP A 354 4.54 -7.07 -18.51
N GLY A 355 3.83 -6.05 -18.96
CA GLY A 355 4.35 -4.86 -19.63
C GLY A 355 4.40 -3.64 -18.72
N GLU A 356 4.49 -3.81 -17.42
CA GLU A 356 4.53 -2.69 -16.46
C GLU A 356 5.68 -1.72 -16.77
N TYR A 357 5.36 -0.43 -16.75
CA TYR A 357 6.33 0.65 -16.98
C TYR A 357 5.96 1.94 -16.25
N ILE A 358 6.96 2.82 -16.07
CA ILE A 358 6.75 4.21 -15.70
C ILE A 358 7.36 5.14 -16.76
N GLU A 359 6.67 6.24 -17.07
CA GLU A 359 7.20 7.26 -17.97
C GLU A 359 8.20 8.16 -17.24
N LYS A 360 9.39 8.34 -17.83
CA LYS A 360 10.47 9.17 -17.27
C LYS A 360 10.04 10.62 -17.08
N GLN A 361 9.21 11.14 -18.00
CA GLN A 361 8.64 12.47 -17.88
C GLN A 361 7.72 12.57 -16.68
N GLN A 362 6.79 11.62 -16.52
CA GLN A 362 5.84 11.61 -15.40
C GLN A 362 6.56 11.45 -14.05
N LEU A 363 7.63 10.64 -14.01
CA LEU A 363 8.51 10.50 -12.85
C LEU A 363 9.20 11.83 -12.49
N ALA A 364 9.67 12.60 -13.48
CA ALA A 364 10.29 13.90 -13.25
C ALA A 364 9.27 14.95 -12.78
N GLU A 365 8.08 15.00 -13.39
CA GLU A 365 6.99 15.89 -13.02
C GLU A 365 6.50 15.62 -11.59
N SER A 366 6.46 14.37 -11.16
CA SER A 366 6.05 14.00 -9.80
C SER A 366 6.96 14.61 -8.73
N ILE A 367 8.27 14.74 -8.98
CA ILE A 367 9.21 15.37 -8.04
C ILE A 367 8.85 16.85 -7.84
N ASP A 368 8.50 17.58 -8.91
CA ASP A 368 8.05 18.97 -8.82
C ASP A 368 6.74 19.07 -8.03
N LEU A 369 5.81 18.17 -8.31
CA LEU A 369 4.50 18.11 -7.66
C LEU A 369 4.61 17.80 -6.16
N TYR A 370 5.39 16.78 -5.78
CA TYR A 370 5.65 16.46 -4.38
C TYR A 370 6.32 17.63 -3.63
N CYS A 371 7.27 18.35 -4.29
CA CYS A 371 7.86 19.55 -3.71
C CYS A 371 6.81 20.66 -3.47
N GLN A 372 5.93 20.90 -4.42
CA GLN A 372 4.85 21.89 -4.32
C GLN A 372 3.89 21.53 -3.18
N ILE A 373 3.45 20.28 -3.12
CA ILE A 373 2.54 19.78 -2.08
C ILE A 373 3.17 19.92 -0.69
N ALA A 374 4.41 19.46 -0.50
CA ALA A 374 5.08 19.53 0.79
C ALA A 374 5.18 20.98 1.30
N LYS A 375 5.54 21.95 0.43
CA LYS A 375 5.59 23.37 0.78
C LYS A 375 4.21 23.89 1.18
N HIS A 376 3.18 23.62 0.37
CA HIS A 376 1.81 24.03 0.66
C HIS A 376 1.32 23.48 2.01
N LEU A 377 1.59 22.19 2.31
CA LEU A 377 1.18 21.56 3.56
C LEU A 377 1.91 22.16 4.78
N LEU A 378 3.18 22.54 4.63
CA LEU A 378 3.95 23.16 5.72
C LEU A 378 3.52 24.59 6.02
N GLU A 379 2.91 25.29 5.08
CA GLU A 379 2.34 26.64 5.27
C GLU A 379 1.00 26.62 6.01
N GLN A 380 0.33 25.46 6.11
CA GLN A 380 -0.93 25.33 6.83
C GLN A 380 -0.73 25.57 8.34
N PRO A 381 -1.62 26.32 9.02
CA PRO A 381 -1.54 26.52 10.45
C PRO A 381 -1.56 25.21 11.24
N LYS A 382 -0.92 25.23 12.42
CA LYS A 382 -0.89 24.07 13.33
C LYS A 382 -2.25 23.84 13.96
#